data_f08e4985d330097fc15be200cd589a1c
#
_entry.id   f08e4985d330097fc15be200cd589a1c
#
_cell.length_a   1.000
_cell.length_b   1.000
_cell.length_c   1.000
_cell.angle_alpha   90.00
_cell.angle_beta   90.00
_cell.angle_gamma   90.00
#
_symmetry.space_group_name_H-M   'P 1'
#
loop_
_entity.id
_entity.type
_entity.pdbx_description
1 polymer ?
#
loop_
_entity_poly.entity_id
_entity_poly.type
_entity_poly.pdbx_seq_one_letter_code
_entity_poly.pdbx_strand_id
1 'polypeptide(L)'
;NEGIEECSLLVSKILKKSGIKSEILRLGKNAAPLVYGEVKSKNNPNTTLLFYNHYDVQPVEPLDLWDDPPFSGKIIGNKIFGRGASDDKGELITRIKAVESYLKTYGDVPCNIKFVIEGEEENGSENIERYLKKYKKKFSCDGVVWEFGYVDQKNRPIIGLGMKGLLYVELIAKESVRDVHSSFAVIIKNPAWKLVRALNTMRDENGKVLIKGWYDDIMPLSKNDINLIQKEP
;
A
#
# COMPACT_ATOMS: atom_id res chain seq x y z
N ASN A 1 -12.90 -5.90 11.36
CA ASN A 1 -13.24 -5.49 9.97
C ASN A 1 -14.58 -4.75 9.91
N GLU A 2 -14.85 -3.95 10.92
CA GLU A 2 -16.02 -3.08 10.97
C GLU A 2 -15.91 -2.01 9.87
N GLY A 3 -16.99 -1.78 9.14
CA GLY A 3 -17.02 -0.77 8.07
C GLY A 3 -16.43 -1.17 6.70
N ILE A 4 -15.78 -2.32 6.58
CA ILE A 4 -15.17 -2.78 5.31
C ILE A 4 -16.24 -2.99 4.23
N GLU A 5 -17.34 -3.62 4.57
CA GLU A 5 -18.44 -3.87 3.63
C GLU A 5 -19.09 -2.55 3.18
N GLU A 6 -19.43 -1.69 4.13
CA GLU A 6 -20.03 -0.37 3.88
C GLU A 6 -19.13 0.52 3.04
N CYS A 7 -17.82 0.49 3.31
CA CYS A 7 -16.84 1.25 2.54
C CYS A 7 -16.75 0.74 1.09
N SER A 8 -16.75 -0.57 0.87
CA SER A 8 -16.74 -1.15 -0.48
C SER A 8 -17.98 -0.73 -1.28
N LEU A 9 -19.15 -0.74 -0.65
CA LEU A 9 -20.41 -0.27 -1.25
C LEU A 9 -20.36 1.22 -1.60
N LEU A 10 -19.81 2.04 -0.69
CA LEU A 10 -19.66 3.48 -0.91
C LEU A 10 -18.71 3.77 -2.07
N VAL A 11 -17.55 3.12 -2.12
CA VAL A 11 -16.57 3.26 -3.21
C VAL A 11 -17.21 2.88 -4.55
N SER A 12 -17.90 1.74 -4.62
CA SER A 12 -18.63 1.32 -5.83
C SER A 12 -19.67 2.35 -6.26
N LYS A 13 -20.40 2.94 -5.30
CA LYS A 13 -21.38 4.01 -5.57
C LYS A 13 -20.73 5.29 -6.11
N ILE A 14 -19.56 5.66 -5.57
CA ILE A 14 -18.80 6.84 -6.05
C ILE A 14 -18.34 6.61 -7.48
N LEU A 15 -17.75 5.47 -7.80
CA LEU A 15 -17.35 5.09 -9.15
C LEU A 15 -18.53 5.25 -10.13
N LYS A 16 -19.67 4.64 -9.81
CA LYS A 16 -20.87 4.70 -10.66
C LYS A 16 -21.38 6.14 -10.89
N LYS A 17 -21.39 6.97 -9.83
CA LYS A 17 -21.75 8.38 -9.93
C LYS A 17 -20.78 9.19 -10.80
N SER A 18 -19.52 8.78 -10.87
CA SER A 18 -18.49 9.39 -11.70
C SER A 18 -18.46 8.85 -13.15
N GLY A 19 -19.46 8.04 -13.56
CA GLY A 19 -19.55 7.50 -14.92
C GLY A 19 -18.70 6.24 -15.16
N ILE A 20 -18.15 5.65 -14.09
CA ILE A 20 -17.31 4.45 -14.15
C ILE A 20 -18.19 3.23 -13.83
N LYS A 21 -18.25 2.24 -14.71
CA LYS A 21 -18.91 0.96 -14.40
C LYS A 21 -18.21 0.30 -13.22
N SER A 22 -18.96 -0.14 -12.22
CA SER A 22 -18.38 -0.76 -11.03
C SER A 22 -19.16 -2.00 -10.60
N GLU A 23 -18.42 -2.98 -10.12
CA GLU A 23 -18.90 -4.21 -9.49
C GLU A 23 -18.07 -4.53 -8.24
N ILE A 24 -18.66 -5.27 -7.31
CA ILE A 24 -17.99 -5.77 -6.11
C ILE A 24 -17.71 -7.26 -6.32
N LEU A 25 -16.44 -7.62 -6.33
CA LEU A 25 -15.97 -8.99 -6.47
C LEU A 25 -15.81 -9.62 -5.08
N ARG A 26 -16.15 -10.91 -4.97
CA ARG A 26 -16.10 -11.63 -3.69
C ARG A 26 -15.46 -13.00 -3.85
N LEU A 27 -14.67 -13.40 -2.85
CA LEU A 27 -14.08 -14.75 -2.74
C LEU A 27 -14.72 -15.60 -1.64
N GLY A 28 -15.63 -15.03 -0.86
CA GLY A 28 -16.29 -15.69 0.26
C GLY A 28 -16.17 -14.88 1.57
N LYS A 29 -16.50 -15.50 2.70
CA LYS A 29 -16.61 -14.82 4.00
C LYS A 29 -15.27 -14.38 4.60
N ASN A 30 -14.15 -15.00 4.19
CA ASN A 30 -12.82 -14.78 4.77
C ASN A 30 -11.94 -13.85 3.90
N ALA A 31 -12.54 -13.07 3.01
CA ALA A 31 -11.84 -12.12 2.17
C ALA A 31 -12.64 -10.82 2.09
N ALA A 32 -11.99 -9.69 2.29
CA ALA A 32 -12.63 -8.41 2.06
C ALA A 32 -13.10 -8.28 0.61
N PRO A 33 -14.23 -7.61 0.36
CA PRO A 33 -14.69 -7.37 -1.00
C PRO A 33 -13.67 -6.55 -1.79
N LEU A 34 -13.43 -6.92 -3.05
CA LEU A 34 -12.63 -6.11 -3.96
C LEU A 34 -13.58 -5.30 -4.85
N VAL A 35 -13.38 -3.99 -4.93
CA VAL A 35 -14.17 -3.13 -5.81
C VAL A 35 -13.44 -3.00 -7.14
N TYR A 36 -14.12 -3.38 -8.22
CA TYR A 36 -13.63 -3.24 -9.59
C TYR A 36 -14.38 -2.12 -10.30
N GLY A 37 -13.62 -1.27 -11.00
CA GLY A 37 -14.15 -0.23 -11.87
C GLY A 37 -13.63 -0.36 -13.29
N GLU A 38 -14.41 0.05 -14.30
CA GLU A 38 -13.96 0.06 -15.70
C GLU A 38 -14.61 1.18 -16.51
N VAL A 39 -13.79 1.85 -17.31
CA VAL A 39 -14.21 2.72 -18.41
C VAL A 39 -13.47 2.29 -19.67
N LYS A 40 -14.19 2.06 -20.75
CA LYS A 40 -13.60 1.76 -22.06
C LYS A 40 -13.48 3.03 -22.88
N SER A 41 -12.31 3.30 -23.41
CA SER A 41 -12.10 4.37 -24.37
C SER A 41 -12.69 3.98 -25.72
N LYS A 42 -13.32 4.92 -26.38
CA LYS A 42 -13.82 4.78 -27.75
C LYS A 42 -12.70 5.02 -28.76
N ASN A 43 -11.78 5.91 -28.44
CA ASN A 43 -10.73 6.38 -29.35
C ASN A 43 -9.44 5.56 -29.25
N ASN A 44 -9.16 4.95 -28.09
CA ASN A 44 -7.96 4.11 -27.87
C ASN A 44 -8.32 2.83 -27.09
N PRO A 45 -9.03 1.88 -27.71
CA PRO A 45 -9.49 0.67 -27.04
C PRO A 45 -8.41 -0.38 -26.81
N ASN A 46 -7.21 -0.20 -27.41
CA ASN A 46 -6.13 -1.19 -27.36
C ASN A 46 -5.15 -0.98 -26.20
N THR A 47 -5.20 0.16 -25.54
CA THR A 47 -4.35 0.47 -24.37
C THR A 47 -5.18 0.50 -23.11
N THR A 48 -4.72 -0.15 -22.06
CA THR A 48 -5.41 -0.24 -20.77
C THR A 48 -4.48 0.15 -19.64
N LEU A 49 -4.87 1.16 -18.87
CA LEU A 49 -4.22 1.56 -17.63
C LEU A 49 -5.06 1.07 -16.45
N LEU A 50 -4.40 0.48 -15.47
CA LEU A 50 -5.03 0.03 -14.23
C LEU A 50 -4.56 0.89 -13.07
N PHE A 51 -5.50 1.43 -12.30
CA PHE A 51 -5.25 2.06 -11.01
C PHE A 51 -5.46 1.03 -9.91
N TYR A 52 -4.42 0.81 -9.11
CA TYR A 52 -4.51 0.04 -7.88
C TYR A 52 -4.61 0.98 -6.69
N ASN A 53 -5.54 0.70 -5.80
CA ASN A 53 -5.80 1.45 -4.58
C ASN A 53 -6.35 0.51 -3.50
N HIS A 54 -6.42 0.99 -2.26
CA HIS A 54 -7.13 0.30 -1.19
C HIS A 54 -8.11 1.22 -0.45
N TYR A 55 -9.03 0.63 0.28
CA TYR A 55 -10.04 1.37 1.04
C TYR A 55 -10.05 1.04 2.54
N ASP A 56 -9.31 0.04 2.98
CA ASP A 56 -9.04 -0.20 4.40
C ASP A 56 -8.07 0.83 4.97
N VAL A 57 -7.84 0.78 6.25
CA VAL A 57 -6.99 1.73 6.97
C VAL A 57 -6.35 1.07 8.18
N GLN A 58 -5.19 1.56 8.59
CA GLN A 58 -4.56 1.18 9.85
C GLN A 58 -5.44 1.49 11.06
N PRO A 59 -5.30 0.75 12.16
CA PRO A 59 -5.92 1.07 13.44
C PRO A 59 -5.67 2.52 13.88
N VAL A 60 -6.59 3.04 14.65
CA VAL A 60 -6.55 4.44 15.11
C VAL A 60 -6.04 4.61 16.55
N GLU A 61 -5.80 3.50 17.23
CA GLU A 61 -5.26 3.51 18.60
C GLU A 61 -3.78 3.93 18.63
N PRO A 62 -3.36 4.66 19.66
CA PRO A 62 -4.16 5.16 20.77
C PRO A 62 -4.92 6.45 20.41
N LEU A 63 -6.22 6.51 20.78
CA LEU A 63 -7.13 7.61 20.40
C LEU A 63 -6.75 8.96 21.03
N ASP A 64 -6.08 8.97 22.15
CA ASP A 64 -5.63 10.17 22.88
C ASP A 64 -4.50 10.93 22.17
N LEU A 65 -3.88 10.35 21.17
CA LEU A 65 -2.87 11.03 20.33
C LEU A 65 -3.47 11.80 19.14
N TRP A 66 -4.78 11.75 18.96
CA TRP A 66 -5.45 12.49 17.88
C TRP A 66 -5.98 13.83 18.38
N ASP A 67 -5.65 14.92 17.69
CA ASP A 67 -6.21 16.25 17.97
C ASP A 67 -7.72 16.32 17.69
N ASP A 68 -8.20 15.55 16.73
CA ASP A 68 -9.60 15.44 16.34
C ASP A 68 -9.98 13.97 16.11
N PRO A 69 -11.26 13.58 16.21
CA PRO A 69 -11.67 12.21 15.95
C PRO A 69 -11.13 11.69 14.60
N PRO A 70 -10.44 10.55 14.57
CA PRO A 70 -9.66 10.09 13.41
C PRO A 70 -10.48 9.89 12.12
N PHE A 71 -11.79 9.69 12.23
CA PHE A 71 -12.70 9.54 11.09
C PHE A 71 -13.60 10.77 10.85
N SER A 72 -13.29 11.92 11.48
CA SER A 72 -14.09 13.14 11.30
C SER A 72 -13.96 13.77 9.91
N GLY A 73 -12.85 13.51 9.22
CA GLY A 73 -12.55 14.17 7.93
C GLY A 73 -12.48 15.70 8.07
N LYS A 74 -11.95 16.20 9.19
CA LYS A 74 -11.93 17.63 9.50
C LYS A 74 -11.14 18.41 8.45
N ILE A 75 -11.74 19.49 7.98
CA ILE A 75 -11.12 20.40 7.01
C ILE A 75 -10.56 21.61 7.76
N ILE A 76 -9.26 21.86 7.63
CA ILE A 76 -8.59 23.05 8.17
C ILE A 76 -7.83 23.71 7.01
N GLY A 77 -8.27 24.89 6.62
CA GLY A 77 -7.74 25.58 5.44
C GLY A 77 -7.98 24.76 4.17
N ASN A 78 -6.92 24.31 3.52
CA ASN A 78 -6.96 23.50 2.30
C ASN A 78 -6.57 22.02 2.54
N LYS A 79 -6.56 21.56 3.79
CA LYS A 79 -6.15 20.20 4.16
C LYS A 79 -7.31 19.45 4.81
N ILE A 80 -7.39 18.16 4.53
CA ILE A 80 -8.31 17.22 5.18
C ILE A 80 -7.50 16.37 6.16
N PHE A 81 -7.95 16.32 7.42
CA PHE A 81 -7.32 15.55 8.49
C PHE A 81 -8.18 14.33 8.81
N GLY A 82 -7.55 13.17 8.94
CA GLY A 82 -8.19 11.94 9.34
C GLY A 82 -7.46 10.69 8.86
N ARG A 83 -7.74 9.58 9.49
CA ARG A 83 -7.21 8.26 9.10
C ARG A 83 -7.73 7.89 7.70
N GLY A 84 -6.82 7.51 6.80
CA GLY A 84 -7.15 7.19 5.41
C GLY A 84 -7.31 8.41 4.49
N ALA A 85 -7.10 9.64 4.98
CA ALA A 85 -7.21 10.84 4.15
C ALA A 85 -6.07 10.95 3.13
N SER A 86 -4.87 10.51 3.48
CA SER A 86 -3.73 10.39 2.56
C SER A 86 -3.61 8.96 2.05
N ASP A 87 -3.61 8.00 2.93
CA ASP A 87 -3.40 6.59 2.67
C ASP A 87 -4.71 5.81 2.91
N ASP A 88 -5.46 5.45 1.89
CA ASP A 88 -5.26 5.73 0.45
C ASP A 88 -6.53 6.34 -0.19
N LYS A 89 -7.58 6.65 0.64
CA LYS A 89 -8.88 7.14 0.15
C LYS A 89 -8.79 8.48 -0.59
N GLY A 90 -7.85 9.35 -0.17
CA GLY A 90 -7.64 10.64 -0.83
C GLY A 90 -7.11 10.45 -2.26
N GLU A 91 -6.13 9.59 -2.45
CA GLU A 91 -5.58 9.27 -3.77
C GLU A 91 -6.61 8.57 -4.65
N LEU A 92 -7.31 7.58 -4.09
CA LEU A 92 -8.42 6.92 -4.77
C LEU A 92 -9.44 7.91 -5.32
N ILE A 93 -9.91 8.84 -4.49
CA ILE A 93 -10.89 9.85 -4.91
C ILE A 93 -10.32 10.79 -5.97
N THR A 94 -9.06 11.18 -5.83
CA THR A 94 -8.37 12.03 -6.82
C THR A 94 -8.33 11.36 -8.19
N ARG A 95 -8.00 10.06 -8.26
CA ARG A 95 -7.97 9.26 -9.49
C ARG A 95 -9.37 9.12 -10.10
N ILE A 96 -10.37 8.82 -9.28
CA ILE A 96 -11.77 8.75 -9.73
C ILE A 96 -12.21 10.11 -10.33
N LYS A 97 -11.85 11.22 -9.67
CA LYS A 97 -12.20 12.56 -10.14
C LYS A 97 -11.45 12.99 -11.39
N ALA A 98 -10.21 12.53 -11.57
CA ALA A 98 -9.47 12.72 -12.82
C ALA A 98 -10.22 12.04 -14.00
N VAL A 99 -10.63 10.78 -13.84
CA VAL A 99 -11.40 10.06 -14.86
C VAL A 99 -12.77 10.73 -15.12
N GLU A 100 -13.50 11.14 -14.06
CA GLU A 100 -14.75 11.86 -14.19
C GLU A 100 -14.58 13.17 -14.99
N SER A 101 -13.48 13.90 -14.74
CA SER A 101 -13.18 15.16 -15.44
C SER A 101 -12.95 14.93 -16.93
N TYR A 102 -12.19 13.87 -17.29
CA TYR A 102 -12.02 13.48 -18.69
C TYR A 102 -13.37 13.17 -19.37
N LEU A 103 -14.18 12.34 -18.73
CA LEU A 103 -15.49 11.95 -19.26
C LEU A 103 -16.41 13.16 -19.45
N LYS A 104 -16.42 14.11 -18.50
CA LYS A 104 -17.23 15.32 -18.58
C LYS A 104 -16.74 16.31 -19.63
N THR A 105 -15.43 16.46 -19.78
CA THR A 105 -14.83 17.44 -20.67
C THR A 105 -14.77 16.96 -22.12
N TYR A 106 -14.41 15.70 -22.32
CA TYR A 106 -14.14 15.14 -23.65
C TYR A 106 -15.14 14.06 -24.08
N GLY A 107 -16.02 13.62 -23.19
CA GLY A 107 -16.97 12.51 -23.46
C GLY A 107 -16.32 11.15 -23.61
N ASP A 108 -15.00 11.05 -23.36
CA ASP A 108 -14.19 9.83 -23.46
C ASP A 108 -12.97 9.94 -22.54
N VAL A 109 -12.24 8.83 -22.40
CA VAL A 109 -10.94 8.72 -21.68
C VAL A 109 -9.82 8.43 -22.66
N PRO A 110 -8.55 8.80 -22.35
CA PRO A 110 -7.43 8.67 -23.28
C PRO A 110 -7.05 7.22 -23.61
N CYS A 111 -7.41 6.28 -22.75
CA CYS A 111 -7.25 4.83 -22.92
C CYS A 111 -8.28 4.12 -22.06
N ASN A 112 -8.39 2.80 -22.16
CA ASN A 112 -9.20 2.05 -21.19
C ASN A 112 -8.64 2.24 -19.78
N ILE A 113 -9.52 2.52 -18.84
CA ILE A 113 -9.16 2.68 -17.42
C ILE A 113 -9.82 1.58 -16.62
N LYS A 114 -9.03 0.94 -15.78
CA LYS A 114 -9.50 -0.02 -14.77
C LYS A 114 -9.13 0.44 -13.38
N PHE A 115 -9.97 0.09 -12.41
CA PHE A 115 -9.71 0.27 -10.98
C PHE A 115 -9.77 -1.11 -10.33
N VAL A 116 -8.77 -1.42 -9.53
CA VAL A 116 -8.71 -2.56 -8.63
C VAL A 116 -8.47 -2.00 -7.24
N ILE A 117 -9.48 -2.09 -6.38
CA ILE A 117 -9.49 -1.41 -5.08
C ILE A 117 -9.78 -2.47 -4.02
N GLU A 118 -8.78 -2.81 -3.22
CA GLU A 118 -8.89 -3.85 -2.19
C GLU A 118 -9.22 -3.30 -0.79
N GLY A 119 -9.49 -4.19 0.14
CA GLY A 119 -9.83 -3.85 1.52
C GLY A 119 -8.99 -4.61 2.56
N GLU A 120 -7.78 -5.03 2.20
CA GLU A 120 -6.88 -5.83 3.04
C GLU A 120 -5.40 -5.39 2.88
N GLU A 121 -5.12 -4.25 2.26
CA GLU A 121 -3.76 -3.78 2.00
C GLU A 121 -2.99 -3.61 3.31
N GLU A 122 -3.59 -2.95 4.26
CA GLU A 122 -3.01 -2.64 5.57
C GLU A 122 -2.79 -3.87 6.47
N ASN A 123 -3.29 -5.02 6.05
CA ASN A 123 -3.03 -6.32 6.66
C ASN A 123 -2.14 -7.22 5.78
N GLY A 124 -1.49 -6.67 4.75
CA GLY A 124 -0.57 -7.38 3.86
C GLY A 124 -1.25 -8.08 2.69
N SER A 125 -2.43 -7.64 2.28
CA SER A 125 -3.13 -8.10 1.06
C SER A 125 -3.34 -9.63 0.99
N GLU A 126 -3.75 -10.25 2.09
CA GLU A 126 -3.80 -11.72 2.25
C GLU A 126 -4.53 -12.44 1.10
N ASN A 127 -5.54 -11.81 0.51
CA ASN A 127 -6.38 -12.44 -0.51
C ASN A 127 -6.17 -11.89 -1.92
N ILE A 128 -5.33 -10.88 -2.13
CA ILE A 128 -5.15 -10.25 -3.44
C ILE A 128 -4.70 -11.26 -4.52
N GLU A 129 -3.79 -12.18 -4.18
CA GLU A 129 -3.33 -13.21 -5.11
C GLU A 129 -4.47 -14.12 -5.58
N ARG A 130 -5.42 -14.45 -4.71
CA ARG A 130 -6.61 -15.24 -5.04
C ARG A 130 -7.54 -14.49 -5.99
N TYR A 131 -7.71 -13.18 -5.79
CA TYR A 131 -8.45 -12.30 -6.72
C TYR A 131 -7.76 -12.24 -8.07
N LEU A 132 -6.44 -12.04 -8.11
CA LEU A 132 -5.65 -12.01 -9.34
C LEU A 132 -5.77 -13.33 -10.13
N LYS A 133 -5.67 -14.47 -9.48
CA LYS A 133 -5.84 -15.78 -10.11
C LYS A 133 -7.25 -15.97 -10.69
N LYS A 134 -8.28 -15.64 -9.88
CA LYS A 134 -9.69 -15.83 -10.28
C LYS A 134 -10.12 -14.89 -11.40
N TYR A 135 -9.67 -13.64 -11.38
CA TYR A 135 -10.10 -12.58 -12.29
C TYR A 135 -9.00 -12.11 -13.25
N LYS A 136 -8.00 -12.94 -13.53
CA LYS A 136 -6.82 -12.61 -14.35
C LYS A 136 -7.15 -11.86 -15.63
N LYS A 137 -8.13 -12.31 -16.40
CA LYS A 137 -8.55 -11.65 -17.65
C LYS A 137 -9.15 -10.27 -17.41
N LYS A 138 -9.90 -10.10 -16.31
CA LYS A 138 -10.53 -8.83 -15.95
C LYS A 138 -9.47 -7.78 -15.56
N PHE A 139 -8.40 -8.18 -14.88
CA PHE A 139 -7.32 -7.31 -14.41
C PHE A 139 -6.18 -7.13 -15.43
N SER A 140 -6.26 -7.78 -16.61
CA SER A 140 -5.25 -7.59 -17.65
C SER A 140 -5.16 -6.12 -18.06
N CYS A 141 -3.93 -5.58 -18.14
CA CYS A 141 -3.63 -4.19 -18.48
C CYS A 141 -2.23 -4.09 -19.09
N ASP A 142 -1.92 -2.95 -19.67
CA ASP A 142 -0.60 -2.64 -20.25
C ASP A 142 0.31 -1.92 -19.25
N GLY A 143 -0.28 -1.26 -18.26
CA GLY A 143 0.44 -0.58 -17.18
C GLY A 143 -0.40 -0.45 -15.93
N VAL A 144 0.28 -0.36 -14.78
CA VAL A 144 -0.34 -0.16 -13.47
C VAL A 144 0.17 1.13 -12.87
N VAL A 145 -0.75 1.97 -12.40
CA VAL A 145 -0.45 3.05 -11.47
C VAL A 145 -0.82 2.55 -10.08
N TRP A 146 0.22 2.30 -9.28
CA TRP A 146 0.07 1.83 -7.91
C TRP A 146 -0.42 2.97 -7.00
N GLU A 147 -0.97 2.62 -5.85
CA GLU A 147 -1.21 3.60 -4.81
C GLU A 147 0.10 4.31 -4.49
N PHE A 148 0.18 5.56 -4.63
CA PHE A 148 1.33 6.38 -4.32
C PHE A 148 1.18 7.72 -5.03
N GLY A 149 1.18 8.80 -4.28
CA GLY A 149 1.01 10.12 -4.86
C GLY A 149 1.41 11.19 -3.86
N TYR A 150 2.71 11.42 -3.71
CA TYR A 150 3.21 12.47 -2.82
C TYR A 150 3.49 13.75 -3.59
N VAL A 151 3.57 14.81 -2.82
CA VAL A 151 4.21 16.06 -3.22
C VAL A 151 5.47 16.26 -2.37
N ASP A 152 6.50 16.83 -2.94
CA ASP A 152 7.70 17.20 -2.21
C ASP A 152 7.48 18.45 -1.33
N GLN A 153 8.49 18.88 -0.60
CA GLN A 153 8.44 20.06 0.25
C GLN A 153 8.14 21.37 -0.52
N LYS A 154 8.27 21.36 -1.85
CA LYS A 154 7.96 22.48 -2.75
C LYS A 154 6.59 22.32 -3.43
N ASN A 155 5.77 21.39 -2.96
CA ASN A 155 4.47 21.03 -3.56
C ASN A 155 4.56 20.55 -5.02
N ARG A 156 5.67 19.93 -5.42
CA ARG A 156 5.80 19.31 -6.74
C ARG A 156 5.34 17.86 -6.68
N PRO A 157 4.50 17.40 -7.62
CA PRO A 157 4.10 15.99 -7.67
C PRO A 157 5.32 15.07 -7.86
N ILE A 158 5.36 13.96 -7.13
CA ILE A 158 6.38 12.92 -7.26
C ILE A 158 5.77 11.73 -7.98
N ILE A 159 6.50 11.18 -8.95
CA ILE A 159 6.17 9.92 -9.62
C ILE A 159 7.23 8.90 -9.22
N GLY A 160 6.84 7.88 -8.44
CA GLY A 160 7.70 6.74 -8.13
C GLY A 160 7.84 5.82 -9.34
N LEU A 161 9.08 5.58 -9.79
CA LEU A 161 9.36 4.70 -10.92
C LEU A 161 9.65 3.26 -10.52
N GLY A 162 9.61 2.95 -9.23
CA GLY A 162 9.86 1.63 -8.69
C GLY A 162 9.64 1.59 -7.18
N MET A 163 9.65 0.40 -6.63
CA MET A 163 9.53 0.16 -5.20
C MET A 163 10.69 -0.72 -4.72
N LYS A 164 11.13 -0.47 -3.47
CA LYS A 164 12.09 -1.36 -2.81
C LYS A 164 11.39 -2.65 -2.38
N GLY A 165 12.16 -3.74 -2.31
CA GLY A 165 11.68 -4.98 -1.71
C GLY A 165 11.52 -4.85 -0.19
N LEU A 166 10.69 -5.71 0.38
CA LEU A 166 10.53 -5.89 1.82
C LEU A 166 10.81 -7.35 2.18
N LEU A 167 11.62 -7.54 3.22
CA LEU A 167 11.82 -8.84 3.86
C LEU A 167 11.55 -8.68 5.35
N TYR A 168 10.46 -9.25 5.83
CA TYR A 168 10.16 -9.33 7.25
C TYR A 168 10.68 -10.64 7.82
N VAL A 169 11.43 -10.58 8.91
CA VAL A 169 11.99 -11.75 9.59
C VAL A 169 11.77 -11.65 11.09
N GLU A 170 11.52 -12.80 11.72
CA GLU A 170 11.45 -12.93 13.17
C GLU A 170 12.59 -13.82 13.66
N LEU A 171 13.32 -13.35 14.66
CA LEU A 171 14.39 -14.10 15.31
C LEU A 171 13.90 -14.61 16.67
N ILE A 172 13.84 -15.92 16.82
CA ILE A 172 13.39 -16.56 18.06
C ILE A 172 14.57 -17.27 18.72
N ALA A 173 14.91 -16.90 19.96
CA ALA A 173 15.88 -17.59 20.76
C ALA A 173 15.24 -18.24 21.98
N LYS A 174 15.50 -19.53 22.18
CA LYS A 174 15.04 -20.32 23.33
C LYS A 174 16.23 -20.98 24.02
N GLU A 175 16.23 -21.04 25.35
CA GLU A 175 17.28 -21.67 26.15
C GLU A 175 16.71 -22.77 27.06
N SER A 176 15.45 -22.66 27.47
CA SER A 176 14.76 -23.63 28.33
C SER A 176 13.41 -24.02 27.75
N VAL A 177 12.95 -25.22 28.07
CA VAL A 177 11.63 -25.74 27.69
C VAL A 177 10.49 -25.29 28.64
N ARG A 178 10.85 -24.63 29.74
CA ARG A 178 9.93 -24.14 30.78
C ARG A 178 10.49 -22.88 31.42
N ASP A 179 9.63 -22.15 32.12
CA ASP A 179 10.05 -21.02 32.92
C ASP A 179 11.01 -21.46 34.03
N VAL A 180 12.03 -20.62 34.26
CA VAL A 180 13.12 -20.91 35.19
C VAL A 180 13.23 -19.75 36.15
N HIS A 181 13.28 -20.07 37.46
CA HIS A 181 13.45 -19.07 38.51
C HIS A 181 14.80 -18.33 38.34
N SER A 182 14.82 -17.03 38.65
CA SER A 182 15.98 -16.14 38.46
C SER A 182 17.24 -16.59 39.21
N SER A 183 17.13 -17.39 40.28
CA SER A 183 18.27 -17.98 40.99
C SER A 183 19.16 -18.85 40.10
N PHE A 184 18.66 -19.38 38.98
CA PHE A 184 19.39 -20.15 38.00
C PHE A 184 20.08 -19.32 36.92
N ALA A 185 19.96 -17.98 36.95
CA ALA A 185 20.54 -17.09 35.96
C ALA A 185 22.06 -17.18 35.83
N VAL A 186 22.75 -17.70 36.86
CA VAL A 186 24.20 -17.91 36.86
C VAL A 186 24.63 -19.13 36.05
N ILE A 187 23.74 -20.10 35.80
CA ILE A 187 24.01 -21.32 35.06
C ILE A 187 23.21 -21.46 33.78
N ILE A 188 22.08 -20.80 33.67
CA ILE A 188 21.23 -20.80 32.47
C ILE A 188 21.40 -19.44 31.76
N LYS A 189 21.81 -19.50 30.48
CA LYS A 189 22.03 -18.29 29.68
C LYS A 189 20.69 -17.64 29.33
N ASN A 190 20.61 -16.32 29.50
CA ASN A 190 19.45 -15.55 29.05
C ASN A 190 19.42 -15.50 27.51
N PRO A 191 18.35 -15.99 26.86
CA PRO A 191 18.25 -16.03 25.39
C PRO A 191 18.23 -14.64 24.75
N ALA A 192 17.87 -13.57 25.49
CA ALA A 192 17.95 -12.21 24.99
C ALA A 192 19.36 -11.81 24.55
N TRP A 193 20.40 -12.27 25.30
CA TRP A 193 21.78 -12.03 24.90
C TRP A 193 22.20 -12.74 23.64
N LYS A 194 21.58 -13.89 23.32
CA LYS A 194 21.79 -14.54 22.02
C LYS A 194 21.27 -13.71 20.87
N LEU A 195 20.07 -13.12 21.03
CA LEU A 195 19.47 -12.21 20.02
C LEU A 195 20.33 -10.96 19.84
N VAL A 196 20.74 -10.31 20.92
CA VAL A 196 21.63 -9.12 20.86
C VAL A 196 22.90 -9.43 20.08
N ARG A 197 23.56 -10.56 20.39
CA ARG A 197 24.79 -10.96 19.69
C ARG A 197 24.52 -11.28 18.21
N ALA A 198 23.44 -11.99 17.89
CA ALA A 198 23.06 -12.27 16.52
C ALA A 198 22.84 -10.98 15.73
N LEU A 199 22.05 -10.04 16.26
CA LEU A 199 21.81 -8.75 15.62
C LEU A 199 23.11 -7.96 15.39
N ASN A 200 24.01 -7.96 16.38
CA ASN A 200 25.29 -7.25 16.27
C ASN A 200 26.22 -7.83 15.19
N THR A 201 26.03 -9.08 14.78
CA THR A 201 26.79 -9.66 13.65
C THR A 201 26.18 -9.39 12.28
N MET A 202 24.95 -8.88 12.23
CA MET A 202 24.23 -8.69 10.97
C MET A 202 24.48 -7.30 10.33
N ARG A 203 24.97 -6.35 11.12
CA ARG A 203 25.16 -4.97 10.65
C ARG A 203 26.35 -4.32 11.38
N ASP A 204 27.16 -3.55 10.67
CA ASP A 204 28.22 -2.76 11.25
C ASP A 204 27.75 -1.40 11.81
N GLU A 205 28.66 -0.67 12.43
CA GLU A 205 28.41 0.65 13.01
C GLU A 205 28.02 1.72 11.97
N ASN A 206 28.41 1.53 10.71
CA ASN A 206 28.09 2.41 9.60
C ASN A 206 26.76 2.02 8.91
N GLY A 207 26.09 0.99 9.42
CA GLY A 207 24.82 0.53 8.90
C GLY A 207 24.92 -0.44 7.74
N LYS A 208 26.12 -0.88 7.34
CA LYS A 208 26.30 -1.89 6.30
C LYS A 208 25.84 -3.26 6.80
N VAL A 209 25.07 -3.96 5.99
CA VAL A 209 24.63 -5.33 6.29
C VAL A 209 25.80 -6.29 6.08
N LEU A 210 26.07 -7.13 7.07
CA LEU A 210 27.19 -8.09 7.07
C LEU A 210 26.75 -9.52 6.71
N ILE A 211 25.48 -9.73 6.40
CA ILE A 211 24.95 -11.02 5.99
C ILE A 211 25.54 -11.37 4.62
N LYS A 212 26.19 -12.55 4.55
CA LYS A 212 26.80 -13.03 3.32
C LYS A 212 25.76 -13.16 2.20
N GLY A 213 26.08 -12.64 1.03
CA GLY A 213 25.19 -12.67 -0.15
C GLY A 213 24.16 -11.53 -0.22
N TRP A 214 24.07 -10.71 0.82
CA TRP A 214 23.06 -9.64 0.85
C TRP A 214 23.13 -8.66 -0.32
N TYR A 215 24.34 -8.40 -0.83
CA TYR A 215 24.57 -7.44 -1.90
C TYR A 215 24.84 -8.08 -3.27
N ASP A 216 24.82 -9.42 -3.37
CA ASP A 216 25.30 -10.13 -4.57
C ASP A 216 24.41 -9.86 -5.80
N ASP A 217 23.10 -9.73 -5.60
CA ASP A 217 22.13 -9.51 -6.67
C ASP A 217 21.71 -8.04 -6.84
N ILE A 218 22.36 -7.11 -6.12
CA ILE A 218 22.04 -5.68 -6.25
C ILE A 218 22.64 -5.14 -7.54
N MET A 219 21.77 -4.69 -8.44
CA MET A 219 22.19 -4.00 -9.66
C MET A 219 22.82 -2.64 -9.34
N PRO A 220 23.97 -2.30 -9.91
CA PRO A 220 24.57 -0.98 -9.72
C PRO A 220 23.65 0.09 -10.32
N LEU A 221 23.56 1.24 -9.63
CA LEU A 221 22.83 2.40 -10.13
C LEU A 221 23.42 2.88 -11.45
N SER A 222 22.55 3.15 -12.41
CA SER A 222 22.96 3.82 -13.65
C SER A 222 23.36 5.29 -13.38
N LYS A 223 24.11 5.90 -14.30
CA LYS A 223 24.41 7.34 -14.21
C LYS A 223 23.14 8.20 -14.17
N ASN A 224 22.09 7.75 -14.84
CA ASN A 224 20.81 8.45 -14.85
C ASN A 224 20.12 8.37 -13.48
N ASP A 225 20.13 7.20 -12.83
CA ASP A 225 19.56 7.02 -11.50
C ASP A 225 20.28 7.89 -10.48
N ILE A 226 21.62 7.92 -10.52
CA ILE A 226 22.44 8.78 -9.65
C ILE A 226 22.07 10.26 -9.85
N ASN A 227 21.94 10.71 -11.10
CA ASN A 227 21.57 12.08 -11.42
C ASN A 227 20.14 12.43 -10.97
N LEU A 228 19.22 11.48 -11.00
CA LEU A 228 17.84 11.67 -10.49
C LEU A 228 17.84 11.80 -8.97
N ILE A 229 18.50 10.87 -8.27
CA ILE A 229 18.60 10.87 -6.80
C ILE A 229 19.25 12.17 -6.28
N GLN A 230 20.31 12.65 -6.95
CA GLN A 230 20.98 13.90 -6.56
C GLN A 230 20.14 15.17 -6.76
N LYS A 231 19.04 15.09 -7.52
CA LYS A 231 18.12 16.21 -7.73
C LYS A 231 16.96 16.22 -6.72
N GLU A 232 16.82 15.16 -5.95
CA GLU A 232 15.87 15.14 -4.84
C GLU A 232 16.34 16.08 -3.72
N PRO A 233 15.44 16.86 -3.11
CA PRO A 233 15.78 17.85 -2.09
C PRO A 233 16.25 17.24 -0.78
#